data_3d559ae8534dbf14f1d9a5b02dc49701
#
_entry.id   3d559ae8534dbf14f1d9a5b02dc49701
#
_cell.length_a   1.000
_cell.length_b   1.000
_cell.length_c   1.000
_cell.angle_alpha   90.00
_cell.angle_beta   90.00
_cell.angle_gamma   90.00
#
_symmetry.space_group_name_H-M   'P 1'
#
loop_
_entity.id
_entity.type
_entity.pdbx_description
1 polymer ?
#
loop_
_entity_poly.entity_id
_entity_poly.type
_entity_poly.pdbx_seq_one_letter_code
_entity_poly.pdbx_strand_id
1 'polypeptide(L)'
;MRCQAKYENEARAQGFHNIAGVDEVGRGALFGPVFAAAVILSPGRPIRGLRDSKMLDAERREVLAVRIRERAIAWSVAAIDAFEIDRINILQASRLAMRRAIERLNPAADYLLVDAVTVDLPLTQRALIHGDALSQCIAAASILAKVERDACMREWDLVFPQYGLKNHKGYSTDEHWKALETHGPTPMHRFSFWPVREHSPHTVWTGYPRQGDLFGPEPLTDVRGSEPSPVAEDAACAR
;
A
#
# COMPACT_ATOMS: atom_id res chain seq x y z
N MET A 1 -9.45 18.23 -10.50
CA MET A 1 -8.32 18.21 -11.43
C MET A 1 -8.51 17.04 -12.37
N ARG A 2 -8.17 17.12 -13.65
CA ARG A 2 -8.20 15.94 -14.56
C ARG A 2 -6.80 15.37 -14.63
N CYS A 3 -6.64 14.06 -14.42
CA CYS A 3 -5.37 13.37 -14.65
C CYS A 3 -4.95 13.58 -16.12
N GLN A 4 -3.70 13.91 -16.32
CA GLN A 4 -3.10 14.12 -17.65
C GLN A 4 -2.07 13.03 -17.90
N ALA A 5 -1.82 12.71 -19.18
CA ALA A 5 -0.78 11.77 -19.58
C ALA A 5 0.61 12.44 -19.64
N LYS A 6 0.85 13.49 -18.84
CA LYS A 6 2.09 14.27 -18.87
C LYS A 6 3.30 13.39 -18.54
N TYR A 7 3.27 12.70 -17.44
CA TYR A 7 4.38 11.88 -16.95
C TYR A 7 4.63 10.65 -17.82
N GLU A 8 3.53 10.05 -18.32
CA GLU A 8 3.61 8.98 -19.31
C GLU A 8 4.26 9.44 -20.62
N ASN A 9 3.93 10.65 -21.09
CA ASN A 9 4.52 11.22 -22.30
C ASN A 9 5.98 11.62 -22.10
N GLU A 10 6.36 12.14 -20.93
CA GLU A 10 7.75 12.40 -20.55
C GLU A 10 8.60 11.12 -20.58
N ALA A 11 8.08 10.00 -20.04
CA ALA A 11 8.76 8.71 -20.07
C ALA A 11 8.87 8.17 -21.50
N ARG A 12 7.82 8.30 -22.33
CA ARG A 12 7.87 7.89 -23.75
C ARG A 12 8.89 8.69 -24.55
N ALA A 13 9.03 9.99 -24.28
CA ALA A 13 10.03 10.83 -24.92
C ALA A 13 11.47 10.40 -24.58
N GLN A 14 11.67 9.66 -23.48
CA GLN A 14 12.94 9.06 -23.07
C GLN A 14 13.15 7.65 -23.65
N GLY A 15 12.20 7.13 -24.46
CA GLY A 15 12.31 5.83 -25.12
C GLY A 15 11.63 4.66 -24.39
N PHE A 16 10.92 4.90 -23.27
CA PHE A 16 10.15 3.87 -22.59
C PHE A 16 8.79 3.63 -23.26
N HIS A 17 8.36 2.38 -23.30
CA HIS A 17 7.13 1.97 -24.00
C HIS A 17 6.05 1.44 -23.06
N ASN A 18 6.42 0.62 -22.09
CA ASN A 18 5.53 -0.04 -21.15
C ASN A 18 5.52 0.67 -19.79
N ILE A 19 4.96 1.88 -19.76
CA ILE A 19 4.91 2.71 -18.55
C ILE A 19 3.76 2.21 -17.67
N ALA A 20 4.08 1.63 -16.51
CA ALA A 20 3.09 1.18 -15.53
C ALA A 20 2.84 2.25 -14.47
N GLY A 21 1.56 2.56 -14.23
CA GLY A 21 1.11 3.26 -13.02
C GLY A 21 0.84 2.27 -11.91
N VAL A 22 1.22 2.60 -10.68
CA VAL A 22 1.10 1.72 -9.51
C VAL A 22 0.52 2.50 -8.32
N ASP A 23 -0.47 1.91 -7.66
CA ASP A 23 -1.10 2.48 -6.45
C ASP A 23 -1.57 1.36 -5.51
N GLU A 24 -1.74 1.70 -4.21
CA GLU A 24 -2.24 0.80 -3.20
C GLU A 24 -3.51 1.33 -2.54
N VAL A 25 -4.25 0.42 -1.90
CA VAL A 25 -5.44 0.73 -1.11
C VAL A 25 -5.54 -0.14 0.14
N GLY A 26 -6.09 0.42 1.20
CA GLY A 26 -6.37 -0.33 2.42
C GLY A 26 -5.27 -0.27 3.46
N ARG A 27 -4.30 0.65 3.38
CA ARG A 27 -3.24 0.79 4.40
C ARG A 27 -3.76 1.05 5.80
N GLY A 28 -4.69 1.98 5.95
CA GLY A 28 -5.25 2.37 7.26
C GLY A 28 -6.43 1.52 7.74
N ALA A 29 -6.75 0.42 7.07
CA ALA A 29 -7.84 -0.46 7.49
C ALA A 29 -7.40 -1.36 8.65
N LEU A 30 -8.32 -1.66 9.57
CA LEU A 30 -8.11 -2.56 10.71
C LEU A 30 -8.30 -4.03 10.31
N PHE A 31 -9.02 -4.29 9.21
CA PHE A 31 -9.41 -5.62 8.75
C PHE A 31 -8.95 -5.88 7.32
N GLY A 32 -8.51 -7.11 7.09
CA GLY A 32 -8.26 -7.65 5.77
C GLY A 32 -6.98 -7.18 5.09
N PRO A 33 -6.77 -7.60 3.84
CA PRO A 33 -5.54 -7.36 3.10
C PRO A 33 -5.36 -5.90 2.67
N VAL A 34 -4.10 -5.53 2.42
CA VAL A 34 -3.74 -4.38 1.59
C VAL A 34 -3.68 -4.84 0.13
N PHE A 35 -4.25 -4.05 -0.77
CA PHE A 35 -4.22 -4.31 -2.21
C PHE A 35 -3.34 -3.31 -2.91
N ALA A 36 -2.70 -3.73 -4.00
CA ALA A 36 -2.05 -2.85 -4.95
C ALA A 36 -2.38 -3.29 -6.38
N ALA A 37 -2.43 -2.34 -7.30
CA ALA A 37 -2.57 -2.61 -8.71
C ALA A 37 -1.46 -1.96 -9.52
N ALA A 38 -1.15 -2.55 -10.67
CA ALA A 38 -0.26 -2.02 -11.68
C ALA A 38 -0.98 -2.03 -13.04
N VAL A 39 -0.91 -0.92 -13.79
CA VAL A 39 -1.63 -0.74 -15.06
C VAL A 39 -0.75 -0.07 -16.11
N ILE A 40 -0.63 -0.69 -17.28
CA ILE A 40 -0.04 -0.10 -18.48
C ILE A 40 -1.17 0.31 -19.42
N LEU A 41 -1.40 1.62 -19.58
CA LEU A 41 -2.45 2.13 -20.48
C LEU A 41 -1.99 2.18 -21.92
N SER A 42 -2.90 1.87 -22.84
CA SER A 42 -2.67 2.00 -24.28
C SER A 42 -2.86 3.45 -24.73
N PRO A 43 -1.86 4.08 -25.37
CA PRO A 43 -2.01 5.43 -25.93
C PRO A 43 -3.10 5.49 -27.01
N GLY A 44 -3.28 4.40 -27.78
CA GLY A 44 -4.26 4.33 -28.85
C GLY A 44 -5.70 4.06 -28.40
N ARG A 45 -5.92 3.73 -27.11
CA ARG A 45 -7.24 3.40 -26.53
C ARG A 45 -7.56 4.19 -25.28
N PRO A 46 -7.71 5.55 -25.38
CA PRO A 46 -7.84 6.40 -24.22
C PRO A 46 -9.10 6.09 -23.40
N ILE A 47 -8.98 6.22 -22.08
CA ILE A 47 -10.07 6.01 -21.13
C ILE A 47 -10.46 7.37 -20.54
N ARG A 48 -11.64 7.84 -20.90
CA ARG A 48 -12.14 9.13 -20.39
C ARG A 48 -12.68 8.97 -18.96
N GLY A 49 -12.41 9.95 -18.12
CA GLY A 49 -12.96 10.04 -16.77
C GLY A 49 -12.07 9.46 -15.67
N LEU A 50 -10.85 9.04 -16.01
CA LEU A 50 -9.84 8.67 -15.00
C LEU A 50 -9.52 9.87 -14.11
N ARG A 51 -9.56 9.67 -12.81
CA ARG A 51 -9.19 10.61 -11.76
C ARG A 51 -9.02 9.85 -10.44
N ASP A 52 -8.58 10.52 -9.40
CA ASP A 52 -8.50 9.99 -8.04
C ASP A 52 -9.76 9.17 -7.69
N SER A 53 -9.57 7.93 -7.31
CA SER A 53 -10.65 6.97 -7.03
C SER A 53 -11.57 7.42 -5.89
N LYS A 54 -11.08 8.24 -4.97
CA LYS A 54 -11.85 8.80 -3.84
C LYS A 54 -12.86 9.86 -4.29
N MET A 55 -12.63 10.47 -5.46
CA MET A 55 -13.51 11.47 -6.07
C MET A 55 -14.60 10.85 -6.97
N LEU A 56 -14.66 9.53 -7.03
CA LEU A 56 -15.63 8.77 -7.82
C LEU A 56 -16.60 8.05 -6.87
N ASP A 57 -17.88 7.99 -7.23
CA ASP A 57 -18.82 7.06 -6.61
C ASP A 57 -18.49 5.60 -6.96
N ALA A 58 -19.11 4.65 -6.26
CA ALA A 58 -18.82 3.22 -6.43
C ALA A 58 -19.19 2.72 -7.84
N GLU A 59 -20.35 3.12 -8.36
CA GLU A 59 -20.83 2.72 -9.68
C GLU A 59 -19.88 3.19 -10.78
N ARG A 60 -19.44 4.46 -10.70
CA ARG A 60 -18.49 5.03 -11.65
C ARG A 60 -17.14 4.33 -11.62
N ARG A 61 -16.65 3.95 -10.42
CA ARG A 61 -15.42 3.17 -10.29
C ARG A 61 -15.54 1.81 -10.98
N GLU A 62 -16.65 1.10 -10.78
CA GLU A 62 -16.88 -0.21 -11.40
C GLU A 62 -16.94 -0.12 -12.93
N VAL A 63 -17.64 0.86 -13.47
CA VAL A 63 -17.67 1.11 -14.93
C VAL A 63 -16.27 1.42 -15.47
N LEU A 64 -15.49 2.21 -14.76
CA LEU A 64 -14.13 2.53 -15.18
C LEU A 64 -13.20 1.30 -15.05
N ALA A 65 -13.34 0.49 -14.02
CA ALA A 65 -12.56 -0.73 -13.84
C ALA A 65 -12.76 -1.70 -15.00
N VAL A 66 -13.99 -1.90 -15.47
CA VAL A 66 -14.28 -2.71 -16.68
C VAL A 66 -13.54 -2.13 -17.89
N ARG A 67 -13.65 -0.83 -18.13
CA ARG A 67 -12.97 -0.16 -19.25
C ARG A 67 -11.45 -0.26 -19.17
N ILE A 68 -10.87 -0.19 -17.96
CA ILE A 68 -9.43 -0.35 -17.75
C ILE A 68 -9.02 -1.75 -18.14
N ARG A 69 -9.71 -2.79 -17.66
CA ARG A 69 -9.41 -4.20 -17.98
C ARG A 69 -9.49 -4.49 -19.48
N GLU A 70 -10.46 -3.89 -20.19
CA GLU A 70 -10.66 -4.09 -21.63
C GLU A 70 -9.66 -3.32 -22.51
N ARG A 71 -9.15 -2.17 -22.05
CA ARG A 71 -8.41 -1.24 -22.89
C ARG A 71 -6.95 -1.06 -22.53
N ALA A 72 -6.54 -1.45 -21.33
CA ALA A 72 -5.14 -1.46 -20.95
C ALA A 72 -4.33 -2.44 -21.79
N ILE A 73 -3.05 -2.18 -21.96
CA ILE A 73 -2.09 -3.13 -22.54
C ILE A 73 -1.89 -4.29 -21.57
N ALA A 74 -1.67 -3.97 -20.29
CA ALA A 74 -1.57 -4.94 -19.21
C ALA A 74 -2.11 -4.33 -17.92
N TRP A 75 -2.61 -5.18 -17.05
CA TRP A 75 -2.99 -4.83 -15.69
C TRP A 75 -2.85 -6.04 -14.77
N SER A 76 -2.62 -5.77 -13.52
CA SER A 76 -2.60 -6.80 -12.49
C SER A 76 -2.99 -6.22 -11.15
N VAL A 77 -3.45 -7.09 -10.24
CA VAL A 77 -3.73 -6.76 -8.85
C VAL A 77 -3.08 -7.80 -7.96
N ALA A 78 -2.54 -7.35 -6.84
CA ALA A 78 -2.00 -8.22 -5.81
C ALA A 78 -2.48 -7.79 -4.44
N ALA A 79 -2.58 -8.74 -3.52
CA ALA A 79 -2.97 -8.50 -2.14
C ALA A 79 -1.98 -9.15 -1.19
N ILE A 80 -1.79 -8.52 -0.02
CA ILE A 80 -1.04 -9.06 1.11
C ILE A 80 -1.99 -9.09 2.30
N ASP A 81 -2.10 -10.25 2.92
CA ASP A 81 -3.06 -10.50 3.99
C ASP A 81 -2.68 -9.84 5.33
N ALA A 82 -3.62 -9.91 6.29
CA ALA A 82 -3.45 -9.30 7.60
C ALA A 82 -2.28 -9.93 8.38
N PHE A 83 -2.07 -11.24 8.26
CA PHE A 83 -0.99 -11.93 8.94
C PHE A 83 0.38 -11.45 8.47
N GLU A 84 0.56 -11.34 7.16
CA GLU A 84 1.81 -10.83 6.60
C GLU A 84 2.00 -9.34 6.92
N ILE A 85 0.92 -8.54 6.95
CA ILE A 85 0.98 -7.13 7.40
C ILE A 85 1.50 -7.06 8.84
N ASP A 86 1.00 -7.91 9.74
CA ASP A 86 1.44 -7.95 11.12
C ASP A 86 2.91 -8.39 11.25
N ARG A 87 3.37 -9.27 10.35
CA ARG A 87 4.75 -9.79 10.33
C ARG A 87 5.78 -8.78 9.85
N ILE A 88 5.48 -8.01 8.79
CA ILE A 88 6.47 -7.14 8.10
C ILE A 88 6.15 -5.66 8.17
N ASN A 89 5.10 -5.26 8.85
CA ASN A 89 4.44 -3.96 8.90
C ASN A 89 3.75 -3.52 7.59
N ILE A 90 2.85 -2.51 7.73
CA ILE A 90 2.02 -2.05 6.60
C ILE A 90 2.81 -1.38 5.48
N LEU A 91 3.93 -0.72 5.77
CA LEU A 91 4.75 -0.09 4.74
C LEU A 91 5.40 -1.15 3.85
N GLN A 92 6.01 -2.17 4.45
CA GLN A 92 6.64 -3.25 3.71
C GLN A 92 5.60 -4.13 3.00
N ALA A 93 4.45 -4.37 3.62
CA ALA A 93 3.35 -5.10 3.00
C ALA A 93 2.79 -4.36 1.77
N SER A 94 2.65 -3.03 1.83
CA SER A 94 2.24 -2.21 0.69
C SER A 94 3.25 -2.31 -0.46
N ARG A 95 4.55 -2.16 -0.16
CA ARG A 95 5.62 -2.31 -1.17
C ARG A 95 5.64 -3.71 -1.78
N LEU A 96 5.45 -4.74 -0.98
CA LEU A 96 5.37 -6.13 -1.44
C LEU A 96 4.15 -6.35 -2.34
N ALA A 97 2.98 -5.79 -2.01
CA ALA A 97 1.80 -5.83 -2.86
C ALA A 97 2.06 -5.14 -4.21
N MET A 98 2.65 -3.94 -4.20
CA MET A 98 3.04 -3.23 -5.41
C MET A 98 4.03 -4.03 -6.26
N ARG A 99 5.09 -4.56 -5.65
CA ARG A 99 6.08 -5.41 -6.32
C ARG A 99 5.41 -6.61 -7.00
N ARG A 100 4.57 -7.36 -6.29
CA ARG A 100 3.84 -8.51 -6.84
C ARG A 100 2.90 -8.12 -7.99
N ALA A 101 2.26 -6.95 -7.90
CA ALA A 101 1.44 -6.43 -8.99
C ALA A 101 2.27 -6.10 -10.22
N ILE A 102 3.43 -5.46 -10.07
CA ILE A 102 4.33 -5.13 -11.18
C ILE A 102 4.89 -6.39 -11.85
N GLU A 103 5.38 -7.35 -11.05
CA GLU A 103 5.97 -8.60 -11.54
C GLU A 103 5.00 -9.48 -12.34
N ARG A 104 3.68 -9.32 -12.13
CA ARG A 104 2.62 -10.06 -12.84
C ARG A 104 2.17 -9.42 -14.15
N LEU A 105 2.70 -8.24 -14.51
CA LEU A 105 2.34 -7.59 -15.77
C LEU A 105 2.87 -8.38 -16.97
N ASN A 106 2.02 -8.55 -17.98
CA ASN A 106 2.40 -9.13 -19.26
C ASN A 106 1.73 -8.33 -20.40
N PRO A 107 2.49 -7.57 -21.23
CA PRO A 107 3.95 -7.42 -21.21
C PRO A 107 4.46 -6.75 -19.92
N ALA A 108 5.74 -7.01 -19.59
CA ALA A 108 6.40 -6.41 -18.43
C ALA A 108 6.56 -4.89 -18.60
N ALA A 109 6.56 -4.17 -17.49
CA ALA A 109 6.85 -2.74 -17.46
C ALA A 109 8.34 -2.48 -17.71
N ASP A 110 8.65 -1.38 -18.38
CA ASP A 110 10.01 -0.84 -18.55
C ASP A 110 10.22 0.49 -17.79
N TYR A 111 9.13 1.10 -17.33
CA TYR A 111 9.13 2.31 -16.50
C TYR A 111 7.98 2.29 -15.50
N LEU A 112 8.21 2.80 -14.28
CA LEU A 112 7.17 2.86 -13.25
C LEU A 112 6.85 4.31 -12.85
N LEU A 113 5.57 4.62 -12.77
CA LEU A 113 5.00 5.77 -12.09
C LEU A 113 4.29 5.25 -10.84
N VAL A 114 4.80 5.59 -9.66
CA VAL A 114 4.31 5.02 -8.39
C VAL A 114 3.72 6.13 -7.52
N ASP A 115 2.56 5.89 -6.89
CA ASP A 115 2.01 6.85 -5.93
C ASP A 115 2.87 6.90 -4.67
N ALA A 116 3.37 8.10 -4.35
CA ALA A 116 4.08 8.52 -3.15
C ALA A 116 5.35 7.73 -2.73
N VAL A 117 5.59 6.51 -3.20
CA VAL A 117 6.71 5.65 -2.76
C VAL A 117 7.51 5.08 -3.92
N THR A 118 8.65 4.47 -3.61
CA THR A 118 9.42 3.65 -4.56
C THR A 118 9.29 2.17 -4.19
N VAL A 119 9.40 1.30 -5.20
CA VAL A 119 9.35 -0.16 -5.04
C VAL A 119 10.76 -0.73 -5.26
N ASP A 120 11.13 -1.74 -4.48
CA ASP A 120 12.43 -2.41 -4.61
C ASP A 120 12.42 -3.35 -5.83
N LEU A 121 12.64 -2.75 -7.00
CA LEU A 121 12.78 -3.41 -8.30
C LEU A 121 13.85 -2.69 -9.14
N PRO A 122 14.62 -3.42 -9.95
CA PRO A 122 15.66 -2.84 -10.82
C PRO A 122 15.04 -2.21 -12.09
N LEU A 123 14.04 -1.35 -11.91
CA LEU A 123 13.35 -0.63 -12.97
C LEU A 123 13.48 0.88 -12.76
N THR A 124 13.60 1.62 -13.86
CA THR A 124 13.50 3.08 -13.79
C THR A 124 12.13 3.47 -13.28
N GLN A 125 12.09 4.30 -12.24
CA GLN A 125 10.84 4.64 -11.58
C GLN A 125 10.82 6.09 -11.11
N ARG A 126 9.62 6.64 -11.03
CA ARG A 126 9.33 7.97 -10.50
C ARG A 126 8.18 7.93 -9.51
N ALA A 127 8.44 8.29 -8.27
CA ALA A 127 7.41 8.49 -7.28
C ALA A 127 6.73 9.86 -7.48
N LEU A 128 5.41 9.88 -7.43
CA LEU A 128 4.58 11.09 -7.57
C LEU A 128 3.70 11.24 -6.35
N ILE A 129 3.88 12.30 -5.58
CA ILE A 129 2.96 12.63 -4.48
C ILE A 129 1.62 13.03 -5.10
N HIS A 130 0.53 12.41 -4.64
CA HIS A 130 -0.81 12.51 -5.23
C HIS A 130 -0.83 12.09 -6.71
N GLY A 131 -0.11 11.01 -7.03
CA GLY A 131 0.05 10.52 -8.38
C GLY A 131 -1.28 10.12 -9.04
N ASP A 132 -2.24 9.62 -8.26
CA ASP A 132 -3.61 9.31 -8.66
C ASP A 132 -4.40 10.52 -9.21
N ALA A 133 -4.05 11.73 -8.80
CA ALA A 133 -4.58 12.98 -9.33
C ALA A 133 -3.79 13.52 -10.54
N LEU A 134 -2.57 13.07 -10.75
CA LEU A 134 -1.62 13.62 -11.73
C LEU A 134 -1.43 12.73 -12.96
N SER A 135 -1.31 11.40 -12.78
CA SER A 135 -1.02 10.41 -13.82
C SER A 135 -2.24 9.56 -14.14
N GLN A 136 -2.51 9.34 -15.42
CA GLN A 136 -3.61 8.47 -15.85
C GLN A 136 -3.37 7.00 -15.51
N CYS A 137 -2.13 6.52 -15.61
CA CYS A 137 -1.77 5.16 -15.27
C CYS A 137 -1.93 4.90 -13.77
N ILE A 138 -1.50 5.83 -12.89
CA ILE A 138 -1.68 5.71 -11.44
C ILE A 138 -3.18 5.78 -11.09
N ALA A 139 -3.93 6.72 -11.67
CA ALA A 139 -5.38 6.79 -11.46
C ALA A 139 -6.11 5.50 -11.86
N ALA A 140 -5.69 4.85 -12.95
CA ALA A 140 -6.23 3.57 -13.36
C ALA A 140 -5.89 2.46 -12.35
N ALA A 141 -4.67 2.42 -11.84
CA ALA A 141 -4.25 1.49 -10.80
C ALA A 141 -5.05 1.71 -9.50
N SER A 142 -5.20 2.96 -9.05
CA SER A 142 -6.02 3.34 -7.89
C SER A 142 -7.45 2.81 -7.99
N ILE A 143 -8.09 2.99 -9.16
CA ILE A 143 -9.45 2.51 -9.41
C ILE A 143 -9.52 0.97 -9.34
N LEU A 144 -8.60 0.25 -9.99
CA LEU A 144 -8.59 -1.21 -9.94
C LEU A 144 -8.35 -1.74 -8.53
N ALA A 145 -7.33 -1.24 -7.84
CA ALA A 145 -7.05 -1.66 -6.47
C ALA A 145 -8.25 -1.43 -5.54
N LYS A 146 -8.93 -0.28 -5.69
CA LYS A 146 -10.11 0.07 -4.89
C LYS A 146 -11.31 -0.84 -5.17
N VAL A 147 -11.60 -1.13 -6.43
CA VAL A 147 -12.73 -2.00 -6.82
C VAL A 147 -12.50 -3.42 -6.31
N GLU A 148 -11.30 -3.97 -6.49
CA GLU A 148 -10.97 -5.33 -6.02
C GLU A 148 -11.04 -5.42 -4.49
N ARG A 149 -10.49 -4.43 -3.79
CA ARG A 149 -10.55 -4.43 -2.34
C ARG A 149 -11.97 -4.28 -1.81
N ASP A 150 -12.77 -3.40 -2.40
CA ASP A 150 -14.16 -3.22 -1.97
C ASP A 150 -15.01 -4.47 -2.24
N ALA A 151 -14.73 -5.22 -3.32
CA ALA A 151 -15.33 -6.51 -3.58
C ALA A 151 -14.93 -7.55 -2.51
N CYS A 152 -13.65 -7.65 -2.21
CA CYS A 152 -13.13 -8.52 -1.14
C CYS A 152 -13.79 -8.23 0.21
N MET A 153 -14.01 -6.95 0.55
CA MET A 153 -14.70 -6.60 1.80
C MET A 153 -16.18 -6.96 1.80
N ARG A 154 -16.85 -6.97 0.65
CA ARG A 154 -18.23 -7.48 0.53
C ARG A 154 -18.29 -9.00 0.77
N GLU A 155 -17.33 -9.75 0.26
CA GLU A 155 -17.26 -11.20 0.52
C GLU A 155 -17.00 -11.50 2.01
N TRP A 156 -16.08 -10.75 2.65
CA TRP A 156 -15.85 -10.90 4.08
C TRP A 156 -17.05 -10.50 4.95
N ASP A 157 -17.88 -9.56 4.48
CA ASP A 157 -19.12 -9.19 5.18
C ASP A 157 -20.11 -10.36 5.25
N LEU A 158 -20.11 -11.26 4.27
CA LEU A 158 -20.93 -12.48 4.30
C LEU A 158 -20.42 -13.48 5.34
N VAL A 159 -19.12 -13.52 5.59
CA VAL A 159 -18.49 -14.42 6.57
C VAL A 159 -18.58 -13.86 7.98
N PHE A 160 -18.42 -12.55 8.12
CA PHE A 160 -18.42 -11.83 9.40
C PHE A 160 -19.41 -10.67 9.40
N PRO A 161 -20.73 -10.95 9.26
CA PRO A 161 -21.75 -9.90 9.08
C PRO A 161 -21.87 -8.94 10.27
N GLN A 162 -21.46 -9.39 11.47
CA GLN A 162 -21.49 -8.59 12.70
C GLN A 162 -20.57 -7.37 12.70
N TYR A 163 -19.60 -7.32 11.76
CA TYR A 163 -18.67 -6.16 11.65
C TYR A 163 -19.13 -5.10 10.65
N GLY A 164 -20.08 -5.39 9.75
CA GLY A 164 -20.57 -4.43 8.76
C GLY A 164 -19.53 -4.02 7.72
N LEU A 165 -18.62 -4.93 7.34
CA LEU A 165 -17.46 -4.67 6.46
C LEU A 165 -17.84 -4.13 5.08
N LYS A 166 -19.03 -4.44 4.59
CA LYS A 166 -19.56 -3.91 3.32
C LYS A 166 -19.76 -2.39 3.35
N ASN A 167 -19.97 -1.78 4.54
CA ASN A 167 -20.17 -0.35 4.68
C ASN A 167 -18.85 0.39 4.73
N HIS A 168 -18.06 0.17 5.77
CA HIS A 168 -16.82 0.89 6.06
C HIS A 168 -15.56 0.21 5.51
N LYS A 169 -15.67 -0.92 4.79
CA LYS A 169 -14.54 -1.62 4.14
C LYS A 169 -13.38 -1.94 5.10
N GLY A 170 -13.68 -2.21 6.37
CA GLY A 170 -12.70 -2.54 7.39
C GLY A 170 -11.89 -1.36 7.93
N TYR A 171 -12.24 -0.12 7.58
CA TYR A 171 -11.59 1.07 8.15
C TYR A 171 -12.06 1.34 9.57
N SER A 172 -11.28 2.14 10.30
CA SER A 172 -11.53 2.53 11.69
C SER A 172 -12.67 3.53 11.77
N THR A 173 -13.92 3.03 11.87
CA THR A 173 -15.15 3.81 12.08
C THR A 173 -15.76 3.45 13.42
N ASP A 174 -16.65 4.30 13.93
CA ASP A 174 -17.37 4.04 15.19
C ASP A 174 -18.14 2.70 15.15
N GLU A 175 -18.71 2.35 14.00
CA GLU A 175 -19.37 1.05 13.80
C GLU A 175 -18.37 -0.11 13.98
N HIS A 176 -17.19 0.00 13.38
CA HIS A 176 -16.16 -1.04 13.47
C HIS A 176 -15.61 -1.15 14.90
N TRP A 177 -15.43 -0.03 15.61
CA TRP A 177 -15.01 0.00 17.00
C TRP A 177 -16.02 -0.72 17.91
N LYS A 178 -17.32 -0.39 17.79
CA LYS A 178 -18.38 -1.06 18.55
C LYS A 178 -18.44 -2.56 18.28
N ALA A 179 -18.23 -2.97 17.03
CA ALA A 179 -18.18 -4.38 16.68
C ALA A 179 -16.97 -5.09 17.31
N LEU A 180 -15.80 -4.45 17.34
CA LEU A 180 -14.61 -4.97 18.04
C LEU A 180 -14.83 -5.08 19.56
N GLU A 181 -15.45 -4.09 20.20
CA GLU A 181 -15.79 -4.13 21.62
C GLU A 181 -16.75 -5.28 21.93
N THR A 182 -17.72 -5.52 21.05
CA THR A 182 -18.79 -6.51 21.29
C THR A 182 -18.36 -7.94 20.95
N HIS A 183 -17.62 -8.13 19.87
CA HIS A 183 -17.34 -9.45 19.30
C HIS A 183 -15.86 -9.84 19.37
N GLY A 184 -14.98 -8.92 19.78
CA GLY A 184 -13.52 -9.12 19.70
C GLY A 184 -13.01 -9.12 18.26
N PRO A 185 -11.71 -9.23 18.02
CA PRO A 185 -11.15 -9.34 16.68
C PRO A 185 -11.19 -10.77 16.12
N THR A 186 -11.37 -10.90 14.82
CA THR A 186 -11.20 -12.15 14.07
C THR A 186 -9.75 -12.32 13.61
N PRO A 187 -9.31 -13.51 13.13
CA PRO A 187 -7.99 -13.72 12.57
C PRO A 187 -7.65 -12.84 11.34
N MET A 188 -8.67 -12.22 10.72
CA MET A 188 -8.49 -11.32 9.59
C MET A 188 -8.25 -9.87 9.99
N HIS A 189 -8.34 -9.54 11.29
CA HIS A 189 -7.96 -8.24 11.79
C HIS A 189 -6.44 -8.11 11.87
N ARG A 190 -5.96 -6.88 11.70
CA ARG A 190 -4.53 -6.54 11.77
C ARG A 190 -4.15 -6.26 13.22
N PHE A 191 -3.64 -7.25 13.82
CA PHE A 191 -3.35 -7.23 15.24
C PHE A 191 -2.19 -6.29 15.62
N SER A 192 -1.26 -5.99 14.77
CA SER A 192 -0.25 -4.97 15.01
C SER A 192 -0.82 -3.54 15.08
N PHE A 193 -2.09 -3.34 14.65
CA PHE A 193 -2.76 -2.05 14.70
C PHE A 193 -3.36 -1.82 16.10
N TRP A 194 -3.02 -0.66 16.69
CA TRP A 194 -3.43 -0.33 18.07
C TRP A 194 -4.92 -0.59 18.39
N PRO A 195 -5.90 -0.15 17.58
CA PRO A 195 -7.30 -0.38 17.92
C PRO A 195 -7.68 -1.86 18.06
N VAL A 196 -7.13 -2.71 17.20
CA VAL A 196 -7.39 -4.16 17.23
C VAL A 196 -6.74 -4.79 18.46
N ARG A 197 -5.52 -4.37 18.76
CA ARG A 197 -4.75 -4.92 19.87
C ARG A 197 -5.39 -4.64 21.23
N GLU A 198 -6.01 -3.47 21.44
CA GLU A 198 -6.72 -3.17 22.71
C GLU A 198 -7.90 -4.09 22.97
N HIS A 199 -8.58 -4.53 21.93
CA HIS A 199 -9.76 -5.41 22.03
C HIS A 199 -9.40 -6.90 21.98
N SER A 200 -8.10 -7.22 21.96
CA SER A 200 -7.63 -8.61 21.88
C SER A 200 -7.35 -9.18 23.26
N PRO A 201 -7.73 -10.43 23.54
CA PRO A 201 -7.33 -11.12 24.75
C PRO A 201 -5.80 -11.13 24.87
N HIS A 202 -5.26 -10.76 26.04
CA HIS A 202 -3.81 -10.67 26.29
C HIS A 202 -3.03 -11.95 25.93
N THR A 203 -3.68 -13.09 25.87
CA THR A 203 -3.08 -14.40 25.58
C THR A 203 -2.74 -14.64 24.10
N VAL A 204 -3.31 -13.85 23.17
CA VAL A 204 -3.10 -14.03 21.71
C VAL A 204 -1.81 -13.36 21.23
N TRP A 205 -1.16 -12.55 22.08
CA TRP A 205 -0.18 -11.52 21.64
C TRP A 205 1.27 -11.79 21.99
N THR A 206 1.61 -12.87 22.67
CA THR A 206 2.98 -13.13 23.12
C THR A 206 3.98 -13.47 21.99
N GLY A 207 3.54 -13.50 20.75
CA GLY A 207 4.39 -13.86 19.60
C GLY A 207 4.44 -12.82 18.44
N TYR A 208 3.62 -11.76 18.47
CA TYR A 208 3.64 -10.78 17.38
C TYR A 208 4.46 -9.53 17.77
N PRO A 209 5.46 -9.14 16.97
CA PRO A 209 6.20 -7.91 17.24
C PRO A 209 5.25 -6.71 17.15
N ARG A 210 5.43 -5.72 18.02
CA ARG A 210 4.69 -4.46 17.92
C ARG A 210 5.09 -3.77 16.63
N GLN A 211 4.17 -3.01 16.03
CA GLN A 211 4.48 -2.28 14.80
C GLN A 211 5.71 -1.37 14.94
N GLY A 212 5.95 -0.81 16.14
CA GLY A 212 7.18 -0.07 16.47
C GLY A 212 8.43 -0.94 16.53
N ASP A 213 8.32 -2.19 16.94
CA ASP A 213 9.44 -3.13 17.05
C ASP A 213 9.93 -3.61 15.66
N LEU A 214 9.07 -3.51 14.64
CA LEU A 214 9.38 -3.88 13.25
C LEU A 214 10.26 -2.85 12.52
N PHE A 215 10.39 -1.63 13.08
CA PHE A 215 11.27 -0.60 12.52
C PHE A 215 12.69 -0.65 13.14
N GLY A 216 12.95 -1.55 14.05
CA GLY A 216 14.13 -1.54 14.92
C GLY A 216 14.01 -0.46 16.02
N PRO A 217 14.91 -0.42 16.98
CA PRO A 217 15.02 0.75 17.85
C PRO A 217 15.24 1.95 16.94
N GLU A 218 14.47 3.04 17.14
CA GLU A 218 14.78 4.30 16.48
C GLU A 218 16.28 4.53 16.60
N PRO A 219 16.96 4.95 15.53
CA PRO A 219 18.36 5.28 15.64
C PRO A 219 18.43 6.25 16.81
N LEU A 220 19.14 5.85 17.86
CA LEU A 220 19.33 6.66 19.05
C LEU A 220 19.89 7.98 18.59
N THR A 221 19.04 9.00 18.45
CA THR A 221 19.43 10.40 18.33
C THR A 221 19.83 10.89 19.69
N ASP A 222 20.74 10.19 20.35
CA ASP A 222 21.47 10.69 21.47
C ASP A 222 22.90 11.01 21.05
N VAL A 223 22.99 12.03 20.20
CA VAL A 223 24.22 12.80 20.04
C VAL A 223 24.24 13.87 21.14
N ARG A 224 24.19 13.44 22.39
CA ARG A 224 24.58 14.26 23.49
C ARG A 224 25.73 13.59 24.21
N GLY A 225 26.94 14.04 23.86
CA GLY A 225 28.07 14.07 24.78
C GLY A 225 28.66 12.72 25.17
N SER A 226 29.31 12.03 24.26
CA SER A 226 30.49 11.25 24.65
C SER A 226 31.65 12.20 24.66
N GLU A 227 31.96 12.71 25.85
CA GLU A 227 33.30 13.27 26.12
C GLU A 227 34.34 12.21 25.74
N PRO A 228 35.43 12.59 25.07
CA PRO A 228 36.52 11.67 24.81
C PRO A 228 37.16 11.26 26.15
N SER A 229 37.18 9.95 26.40
CA SER A 229 37.95 9.38 27.50
C SER A 229 39.41 9.83 27.42
N PRO A 230 40.06 10.24 28.51
CA PRO A 230 41.44 10.63 28.49
C PRO A 230 42.32 9.45 28.09
N VAL A 231 43.16 9.69 27.10
CA VAL A 231 44.22 8.77 26.67
C VAL A 231 45.15 8.57 27.86
N ALA A 232 45.25 7.32 28.31
CA ALA A 232 46.28 6.94 29.29
C ALA A 232 47.66 7.14 28.62
N GLU A 233 48.40 8.13 29.08
CA GLU A 233 49.83 8.24 28.81
C GLU A 233 50.57 7.11 29.56
N ASP A 234 50.99 6.10 28.80
CA ASP A 234 51.95 5.13 29.32
C ASP A 234 53.35 5.77 29.39
N ALA A 235 53.69 6.09 30.59
CA ALA A 235 55.06 6.42 30.95
C ALA A 235 55.90 5.14 30.98
N ALA A 236 56.70 4.91 29.98
CA ALA A 236 57.84 4.01 30.09
C ALA A 236 59.10 4.73 29.62
N CYS A 237 59.73 5.33 30.58
CA CYS A 237 61.10 5.79 30.42
C CYS A 237 62.01 4.95 31.35
N ALA A 238 63.21 4.68 30.88
CA ALA A 238 64.40 4.20 31.58
C ALA A 238 64.63 2.66 31.70
N ARG A 239 65.43 2.08 30.89
CA ARG A 239 66.90 1.96 30.91
C ARG A 239 67.37 1.13 29.72
#